data_141c825db19d9738d0a9ebef44e793a5
#
_entry.id   141c825db19d9738d0a9ebef44e793a5
#
_cell.length_a   1.000
_cell.length_b   1.000
_cell.length_c   1.000
_cell.angle_alpha   90.00
_cell.angle_beta   90.00
_cell.angle_gamma   90.00
#
_symmetry.space_group_name_H-M   'P 1'
#
loop_
_entity.id
_entity.type
_entity.pdbx_description
1 polymer ?
#
loop_
_entity_poly.entity_id
_entity_poly.type
_entity_poly.pdbx_seq_one_letter_code
_entity_poly.pdbx_strand_id
1 'polypeptide(L)'
;MLIALLIAYFAGSSGGGLTSQLLGDAAKLETAIHHQVKDPGRLAQLEDLVADLKASQQVAKAAQADAVEKVGALAARQASTPVELEAAVTSLMAGRRAERERDMALRLRLASQTTPEEWTAIVAEVFPAPPQEKKP
;
A
#
# COMPACT_ATOMS: atom_id res chain seq x y z
N MET A 1 1.11 -27.92 -3.36
CA MET A 1 0.12 -27.43 -2.40
C MET A 1 0.61 -26.24 -1.57
N LEU A 2 1.81 -26.25 -1.03
CA LEU A 2 2.37 -25.16 -0.23
C LEU A 2 2.50 -23.85 -1.02
N ILE A 3 2.85 -23.91 -2.30
CA ILE A 3 3.02 -22.74 -3.18
C ILE A 3 1.66 -22.10 -3.47
N ALA A 4 0.63 -22.88 -3.73
CA ALA A 4 -0.73 -22.37 -3.97
C ALA A 4 -1.31 -21.71 -2.71
N LEU A 5 -1.01 -22.26 -1.52
CA LEU A 5 -1.40 -21.71 -0.23
C LEU A 5 -0.65 -20.40 0.08
N LEU A 6 0.63 -20.34 -0.27
CA LEU A 6 1.44 -19.13 -0.15
C LEU A 6 0.94 -18.02 -1.09
N ILE A 7 0.61 -18.37 -2.34
CA ILE A 7 0.04 -17.41 -3.31
C ILE A 7 -1.34 -16.94 -2.82
N ALA A 8 -2.19 -17.83 -2.32
CA ALA A 8 -3.50 -17.47 -1.76
C ALA A 8 -3.37 -16.63 -0.48
N TYR A 9 -2.40 -16.95 0.37
CA TYR A 9 -2.11 -16.15 1.56
C TYR A 9 -1.59 -14.75 1.20
N PHE A 10 -0.74 -14.63 0.20
CA PHE A 10 -0.23 -13.34 -0.26
C PHE A 10 -1.22 -12.57 -1.15
N ALA A 11 -2.07 -13.26 -1.89
CA ALA A 11 -3.15 -12.62 -2.65
C ALA A 11 -4.34 -12.22 -1.77
N GLY A 12 -4.62 -13.01 -0.72
CA GLY A 12 -5.67 -12.74 0.25
C GLY A 12 -5.26 -11.83 1.40
N SER A 13 -3.97 -11.78 1.73
CA SER A 13 -3.42 -10.84 2.67
C SER A 13 -3.00 -9.54 1.96
N SER A 14 -3.91 -8.89 1.31
CA SER A 14 -3.88 -7.44 1.15
C SER A 14 -3.97 -6.76 2.53
N GLY A 15 -3.69 -7.52 3.56
CA GLY A 15 -3.57 -7.17 4.95
C GLY A 15 -2.30 -6.43 5.30
N GLY A 16 -1.97 -5.44 4.52
CA GLY A 16 -1.19 -4.36 5.04
C GLY A 16 -2.13 -3.46 5.82
N GLY A 17 -2.75 -3.88 6.85
CA GLY A 17 -3.57 -3.16 7.80
C GLY A 17 -4.14 -1.80 7.31
N LEU A 18 -4.71 -1.04 8.18
CA LEU A 18 -5.23 0.32 7.92
C LEU A 18 -4.26 1.24 7.13
N THR A 19 -2.95 0.98 7.20
CA THR A 19 -1.91 1.79 6.57
C THR A 19 -1.85 1.62 5.06
N SER A 20 -1.96 0.39 4.59
CA SER A 20 -1.92 0.09 3.17
C SER A 20 -3.22 0.56 2.47
N GLN A 21 -4.32 0.57 3.18
CA GLN A 21 -5.57 1.15 2.69
C GLN A 21 -5.54 2.69 2.65
N LEU A 22 -4.94 3.32 3.66
CA LEU A 22 -4.78 4.78 3.69
C LEU A 22 -3.97 5.28 2.50
N LEU A 23 -2.87 4.60 2.22
CA LEU A 23 -2.01 4.93 1.11
C LEU A 23 -2.53 4.37 -0.22
N GLY A 24 -3.45 3.41 -0.17
CA GLY A 24 -4.08 2.80 -1.34
C GLY A 24 -5.06 3.72 -2.07
N ASP A 25 -5.66 4.67 -1.35
CA ASP A 25 -6.56 5.68 -1.92
C ASP A 25 -5.97 7.08 -1.80
N ALA A 26 -4.99 7.37 -2.65
CA ALA A 26 -4.30 8.66 -2.67
C ALA A 26 -5.26 9.83 -2.95
N ALA A 27 -6.33 9.64 -3.69
CA ALA A 27 -7.31 10.69 -3.97
C ALA A 27 -8.11 11.07 -2.72
N LYS A 28 -8.56 10.11 -1.94
CA LYS A 28 -9.22 10.37 -0.65
C LYS A 28 -8.28 11.00 0.36
N LEU A 29 -7.04 10.54 0.42
CA LEU A 29 -6.01 11.12 1.27
C LEU A 29 -5.76 12.59 0.93
N GLU A 30 -5.61 12.91 -0.35
CA GLU A 30 -5.43 14.28 -0.82
C GLU A 30 -6.61 15.17 -0.43
N THR A 31 -7.83 14.72 -0.64
CA THR A 31 -9.04 15.44 -0.26
C THR A 31 -9.09 15.69 1.25
N ALA A 32 -8.80 14.68 2.06
CA ALA A 32 -8.78 14.80 3.52
C ALA A 32 -7.71 15.80 3.99
N ILE A 33 -6.53 15.78 3.38
CA ILE A 33 -5.46 16.74 3.68
C ILE A 33 -5.92 18.18 3.38
N HIS A 34 -6.55 18.40 2.24
CA HIS A 34 -7.09 19.72 1.88
C HIS A 34 -8.17 20.21 2.87
N HIS A 35 -8.97 19.31 3.40
CA HIS A 35 -9.99 19.65 4.38
C HIS A 35 -9.42 19.98 5.77
N GLN A 36 -8.39 19.27 6.19
CA GLN A 36 -7.90 19.32 7.57
C GLN A 36 -6.70 20.23 7.77
N VAL A 37 -5.84 20.39 6.77
CA VAL A 37 -4.64 21.24 6.85
C VAL A 37 -4.92 22.60 6.23
N LYS A 38 -4.83 23.65 7.05
CA LYS A 38 -5.14 25.03 6.62
C LYS A 38 -3.90 25.88 6.38
N ASP A 39 -2.73 25.47 6.85
CA ASP A 39 -1.49 26.18 6.62
C ASP A 39 -1.00 25.96 5.17
N PRO A 40 -0.88 27.03 4.34
CA PRO A 40 -0.49 26.90 2.93
C PRO A 40 0.89 26.26 2.73
N GLY A 41 1.85 26.57 3.59
CA GLY A 41 3.20 26.01 3.50
C GLY A 41 3.23 24.50 3.78
N ARG A 42 2.55 24.04 4.82
CA ARG A 42 2.43 22.63 5.13
C ARG A 42 1.58 21.89 4.10
N LEU A 43 0.53 22.51 3.62
CA LEU A 43 -0.33 21.94 2.58
C LEU A 43 0.46 21.65 1.30
N ALA A 44 1.30 22.59 0.85
CA ALA A 44 2.15 22.38 -0.33
C ALA A 44 3.12 21.22 -0.14
N GLN A 45 3.74 21.09 1.04
CA GLN A 45 4.63 19.95 1.35
C GLN A 45 3.88 18.61 1.36
N LEU A 46 2.67 18.59 1.90
CA LEU A 46 1.83 17.40 1.92
C LEU A 46 1.33 17.00 0.52
N GLU A 47 1.02 17.97 -0.31
CA GLU A 47 0.68 17.74 -1.73
C GLU A 47 1.84 17.10 -2.49
N ASP A 48 3.06 17.57 -2.28
CA ASP A 48 4.26 16.98 -2.87
C ASP A 48 4.46 15.53 -2.40
N LEU A 49 4.25 15.25 -1.13
CA LEU A 49 4.31 13.87 -0.60
C LEU A 49 3.24 12.97 -1.21
N VAL A 50 2.03 13.46 -1.40
CA VAL A 50 0.95 12.69 -2.06
C VAL A 50 1.27 12.45 -3.53
N ALA A 51 1.85 13.41 -4.22
CA ALA A 51 2.29 13.25 -5.61
C ALA A 51 3.39 12.16 -5.71
N ASP A 52 4.36 12.18 -4.81
CA ASP A 52 5.40 11.15 -4.72
C ASP A 52 4.80 9.77 -4.42
N LEU A 53 3.80 9.71 -3.55
CA LEU A 53 3.06 8.49 -3.23
C LEU A 53 2.36 7.93 -4.48
N LYS A 54 1.64 8.76 -5.22
CA LYS A 54 0.95 8.34 -6.46
C LYS A 54 1.92 7.78 -7.47
N ALA A 55 3.05 8.45 -7.70
CA ALA A 55 4.09 8.00 -8.62
C ALA A 55 4.71 6.67 -8.16
N SER A 56 5.04 6.55 -6.89
CA SER A 56 5.58 5.33 -6.28
C SER A 56 4.60 4.15 -6.37
N GLN A 57 3.33 4.38 -6.16
CA GLN A 57 2.29 3.35 -6.27
C GLN A 57 2.14 2.84 -7.70
N GLN A 58 2.20 3.70 -8.70
CA GLN A 58 2.13 3.29 -10.11
C GLN A 58 3.32 2.41 -10.49
N VAL A 59 4.52 2.79 -10.09
CA VAL A 59 5.74 2.01 -10.34
C VAL A 59 5.67 0.67 -9.63
N ALA A 60 5.29 0.66 -8.36
CA ALA A 60 5.16 -0.57 -7.57
C ALA A 60 4.10 -1.52 -8.13
N LYS A 61 2.96 -0.99 -8.56
CA LYS A 61 1.87 -1.76 -9.15
C LYS A 61 2.30 -2.43 -10.47
N ALA A 62 3.01 -1.69 -11.33
CA ALA A 62 3.53 -2.23 -12.58
C ALA A 62 4.60 -3.31 -12.34
N ALA A 63 5.53 -3.07 -11.41
CA ALA A 63 6.56 -4.03 -11.05
C ALA A 63 5.97 -5.29 -10.41
N GLN A 64 4.96 -5.16 -9.57
CA GLN A 64 4.27 -6.29 -8.95
C GLN A 64 3.50 -7.12 -9.98
N ALA A 65 2.80 -6.50 -10.91
CA ALA A 65 2.11 -7.19 -11.99
C ALA A 65 3.08 -8.00 -12.85
N ASP A 66 4.22 -7.42 -13.22
CA ASP A 66 5.28 -8.09 -13.96
C ASP A 66 5.88 -9.28 -13.19
N ALA A 67 6.14 -9.10 -11.90
CA ALA A 67 6.66 -10.17 -11.05
C ALA A 67 5.66 -11.34 -10.89
N VAL A 68 4.38 -11.05 -10.72
CA VAL A 68 3.32 -12.07 -10.65
C VAL A 68 3.19 -12.82 -11.97
N GLU A 69 3.26 -12.12 -13.10
CA GLU A 69 3.23 -12.74 -14.41
C GLU A 69 4.41 -13.68 -14.62
N LYS A 70 5.62 -13.29 -14.22
CA LYS A 70 6.83 -14.13 -14.29
C LYS A 70 6.70 -15.39 -13.45
N VAL A 71 6.21 -15.27 -12.22
CA VAL A 71 5.97 -16.43 -11.34
C VAL A 71 4.92 -17.36 -11.95
N GLY A 72 3.84 -16.81 -12.48
CA GLY A 72 2.78 -17.57 -13.14
C GLY A 72 3.28 -18.32 -14.38
N ALA A 73 4.09 -17.66 -15.21
CA ALA A 73 4.69 -18.27 -16.40
C ALA A 73 5.65 -19.41 -16.03
N LEU A 74 6.49 -19.24 -15.00
CA LEU A 74 7.38 -20.29 -14.52
C LEU A 74 6.60 -21.47 -13.92
N ALA A 75 5.55 -21.20 -13.16
CA ALA A 75 4.70 -22.23 -12.58
C ALA A 75 3.94 -23.05 -13.64
N ALA A 76 3.58 -22.45 -14.77
CA ALA A 76 2.92 -23.13 -15.89
C ALA A 76 3.87 -23.98 -16.74
N ARG A 77 5.16 -23.74 -16.67
CA ARG A 77 6.17 -24.50 -17.41
C ARG A 77 6.48 -25.80 -16.71
N GLN A 78 6.27 -26.94 -17.37
CA GLN A 78 6.64 -28.26 -16.84
C GLN A 78 8.16 -28.42 -16.67
N ALA A 79 8.96 -27.68 -17.44
CA ALA A 79 10.42 -27.72 -17.39
C ALA A 79 11.05 -26.79 -16.35
N SER A 80 10.26 -25.99 -15.63
CA SER A 80 10.76 -25.09 -14.59
C SER A 80 11.30 -25.89 -13.39
N THR A 81 12.51 -25.51 -12.96
CA THR A 81 13.11 -26.15 -11.77
C THR A 81 12.58 -25.53 -10.49
N PRO A 82 12.60 -26.25 -9.36
CA PRO A 82 12.28 -25.67 -8.05
C PRO A 82 13.14 -24.47 -7.70
N VAL A 83 14.40 -24.44 -8.14
CA VAL A 83 15.33 -23.32 -7.91
C VAL A 83 14.86 -22.05 -8.63
N GLU A 84 14.40 -22.17 -9.89
CA GLU A 84 13.86 -21.04 -10.65
C GLU A 84 12.59 -20.47 -10.03
N LEU A 85 11.68 -21.32 -9.60
CA LEU A 85 10.46 -20.92 -8.91
C LEU A 85 10.75 -20.25 -7.56
N GLU A 86 11.66 -20.81 -6.79
CA GLU A 86 12.08 -20.23 -5.50
C GLU A 86 12.73 -18.87 -5.68
N ALA A 87 13.61 -18.70 -6.67
CA ALA A 87 14.22 -17.42 -6.96
C ALA A 87 13.20 -16.35 -7.37
N ALA A 88 12.21 -16.72 -8.20
CA ALA A 88 11.14 -15.80 -8.63
C ALA A 88 10.24 -15.39 -7.46
N VAL A 89 9.86 -16.31 -6.60
CA VAL A 89 9.05 -16.04 -5.39
C VAL A 89 9.83 -15.18 -4.40
N THR A 90 11.11 -15.47 -4.19
CA THR A 90 11.98 -14.67 -3.31
C THR A 90 12.09 -13.23 -3.81
N SER A 91 12.25 -13.03 -5.11
CA SER A 91 12.28 -11.70 -5.72
C SER A 91 10.95 -10.95 -5.54
N LEU A 92 9.82 -11.63 -5.72
CA LEU A 92 8.49 -11.05 -5.48
C LEU A 92 8.31 -10.62 -4.02
N MET A 93 8.72 -11.44 -3.07
CA MET A 93 8.65 -11.15 -1.64
C MET A 93 9.55 -9.97 -1.25
N ALA A 94 10.75 -9.90 -1.80
CA ALA A 94 11.67 -8.78 -1.57
C ALA A 94 11.09 -7.46 -2.09
N GLY A 95 10.45 -7.48 -3.26
CA GLY A 95 9.76 -6.31 -3.81
C GLY A 95 8.61 -5.82 -2.93
N ARG A 96 7.79 -6.73 -2.41
CA ARG A 96 6.69 -6.41 -1.48
C ARG A 96 7.18 -5.86 -0.15
N ARG A 97 8.29 -6.38 0.35
CA ARG A 97 8.91 -5.87 1.57
C ARG A 97 9.42 -4.44 1.37
N ALA A 98 10.11 -4.16 0.27
CA ALA A 98 10.59 -2.82 -0.06
C ALA A 98 9.44 -1.82 -0.21
N GLU A 99 8.32 -2.24 -0.80
CA GLU A 99 7.09 -1.45 -0.91
C GLU A 99 6.51 -1.09 0.46
N ARG A 100 6.39 -2.06 1.35
CA ARG A 100 5.92 -1.83 2.73
C ARG A 100 6.82 -0.88 3.52
N GLU A 101 8.13 -0.98 3.35
CA GLU A 101 9.09 -0.07 3.99
C GLU A 101 8.94 1.35 3.47
N ARG A 102 8.72 1.54 2.18
CA ARG A 102 8.44 2.86 1.59
C ARG A 102 7.12 3.45 2.07
N ASP A 103 6.08 2.65 2.14
CA ASP A 103 4.76 3.07 2.64
C ASP A 103 4.84 3.51 4.10
N MET A 104 5.57 2.77 4.92
CA MET A 104 5.82 3.12 6.31
C MET A 104 6.57 4.45 6.44
N ALA A 105 7.62 4.64 5.63
CA ALA A 105 8.39 5.88 5.62
C ALA A 105 7.53 7.09 5.20
N LEU A 106 6.70 6.93 4.17
CA LEU A 106 5.76 7.97 3.73
C LEU A 106 4.74 8.32 4.81
N ARG A 107 4.19 7.31 5.48
CA ARG A 107 3.27 7.51 6.60
C ARG A 107 3.91 8.32 7.72
N LEU A 108 5.14 7.98 8.11
CA LEU A 108 5.86 8.71 9.14
C LEU A 108 6.11 10.16 8.72
N ARG A 109 6.42 10.41 7.45
CA ARG A 109 6.57 11.77 6.90
C ARG A 109 5.26 12.54 6.94
N LEU A 110 4.15 11.94 6.52
CA LEU A 110 2.83 12.55 6.57
C LEU A 110 2.45 12.90 8.01
N ALA A 111 2.63 11.97 8.93
CA ALA A 111 2.35 12.18 10.35
C ALA A 111 3.24 13.27 10.97
N SER A 112 4.51 13.37 10.56
CA SER A 112 5.42 14.39 11.07
C SER A 112 5.11 15.81 10.59
N GLN A 113 4.40 15.94 9.46
CA GLN A 113 4.02 17.22 8.88
C GLN A 113 2.60 17.66 9.22
N THR A 114 1.89 16.87 10.00
CA THR A 114 0.56 17.16 10.51
C THR A 114 0.58 17.25 12.04
N THR A 115 -0.37 17.99 12.61
CA THR A 115 -0.60 17.92 14.06
C THR A 115 -1.30 16.61 14.41
N PRO A 116 -1.24 16.14 15.69
CA PRO A 116 -1.97 14.94 16.09
C PRO A 116 -3.47 15.02 15.82
N GLU A 117 -4.06 16.19 15.98
CA GLU A 117 -5.48 16.44 15.72
C GLU A 117 -5.80 16.37 14.22
N GLU A 118 -4.97 17.00 13.39
CA GLU A 118 -5.09 16.94 11.92
C GLU A 118 -4.95 15.49 11.42
N TRP A 119 -3.95 14.76 11.91
CA TRP A 119 -3.74 13.37 11.54
C TRP A 119 -4.92 12.48 11.91
N THR A 120 -5.44 12.61 13.13
CA THR A 120 -6.62 11.89 13.59
C THR A 120 -7.84 12.18 12.72
N ALA A 121 -8.04 13.45 12.35
CA ALA A 121 -9.15 13.87 11.50
C ALA A 121 -9.01 13.36 10.06
N ILE A 122 -7.79 13.35 9.52
CA ILE A 122 -7.49 12.78 8.19
C ILE A 122 -7.80 11.28 8.16
N VAL A 123 -7.33 10.55 9.15
CA VAL A 123 -7.58 9.10 9.25
C VAL A 123 -9.07 8.81 9.38
N ALA A 124 -9.80 9.57 10.17
CA ALA A 124 -11.24 9.42 10.33
C ALA A 124 -12.03 9.73 9.05
N GLU A 125 -11.57 10.67 8.24
CA GLU A 125 -12.20 11.03 6.97
C GLU A 125 -11.96 9.96 5.89
N VAL A 126 -10.74 9.42 5.82
CA VAL A 126 -10.39 8.36 4.86
C VAL A 126 -10.99 7.01 5.26
N PHE A 127 -11.09 6.74 6.56
CA PHE A 127 -11.68 5.53 7.12
C PHE A 127 -12.84 5.90 8.04
N PRO A 128 -14.02 6.22 7.50
CA PRO A 128 -15.18 6.45 8.34
C PRO A 128 -15.47 5.19 9.15
N ALA A 129 -15.74 5.36 10.44
CA ALA A 129 -16.14 4.26 11.30
C ALA A 129 -17.39 3.58 10.71
N PRO A 130 -17.46 2.24 10.72
CA PRO A 130 -18.67 1.55 10.25
C PRO A 130 -19.87 2.06 11.05
N PRO A 131 -21.06 2.23 10.42
CA PRO A 131 -22.25 2.66 11.11
C PRO A 131 -22.48 1.69 12.27
N GLN A 132 -22.55 2.22 13.48
CA GLN A 132 -22.90 1.41 14.64
C GLN A 132 -24.34 0.94 14.40
N GLU A 133 -24.49 -0.37 14.20
CA GLU A 133 -25.83 -0.97 14.27
C GLU A 133 -26.38 -0.63 15.67
N LYS A 134 -27.36 0.23 15.71
CA LYS A 134 -28.15 0.41 16.92
C LYS A 134 -28.76 -0.95 17.21
N LYS A 135 -28.19 -1.65 18.19
CA LYS A 135 -28.88 -2.81 18.76
C LYS A 135 -30.24 -2.35 19.22
N PRO A 136 -31.32 -3.01 18.77
CA PRO A 136 -32.66 -2.71 19.27
C PRO A 136 -32.77 -2.95 20.77
#